data_4ac8d50fb93547229c3fd37d79a92602
#
_entry.id   4ac8d50fb93547229c3fd37d79a92602
#
_cell.length_a   1.000
_cell.length_b   1.000
_cell.length_c   1.000
_cell.angle_alpha   90.00
_cell.angle_beta   90.00
_cell.angle_gamma   90.00
#
_symmetry.space_group_name_H-M   'P 1'
#
loop_
_entity.id
_entity.type
_entity.pdbx_description
1 polymer ?
#
loop_
_entity_poly.entity_id
_entity_poly.type
_entity_poly.pdbx_seq_one_letter_code
_entity_poly.pdbx_strand_id
1 'polypeptide(L)'
;MKNFNKTAPTKKIQVPVRTMLKGMKHPVVQKVDLVGVERVPLIIHRSFNNTDELKIIRGMWQITHLFTGYNIGIFGSYKYCRAVANDLLDEPLLYFPSQAMMMAHEGWKDLGIRLAGIRDEHWYLGGKYSRFRD
;
A
#
# COMPACT_ATOMS: atom_id res chain seq x y z
N MET A 1 6.67 16.02 10.38
CA MET A 1 5.43 15.95 9.60
C MET A 1 5.16 14.53 9.15
N LYS A 2 3.92 14.08 9.26
CA LYS A 2 3.55 12.69 8.98
C LYS A 2 3.23 12.42 7.52
N ASN A 3 2.89 13.45 6.75
CA ASN A 3 2.45 13.30 5.36
C ASN A 3 3.59 12.93 4.41
N PHE A 4 3.23 12.25 3.34
CA PHE A 4 4.17 11.92 2.28
C PHE A 4 4.54 13.16 1.48
N ASN A 5 5.79 13.21 1.02
CA ASN A 5 6.31 14.34 0.25
C ASN A 5 5.63 14.46 -1.12
N LYS A 6 5.55 15.69 -1.63
CA LYS A 6 5.01 15.95 -2.98
C LYS A 6 5.87 15.35 -4.08
N THR A 7 7.18 15.31 -3.88
CA THR A 7 8.12 14.76 -4.87
C THR A 7 8.18 13.25 -4.72
N ALA A 8 8.03 12.53 -5.84
CA ALA A 8 8.15 11.09 -5.86
C ALA A 8 9.53 10.64 -5.37
N PRO A 9 9.61 9.56 -4.58
CA PRO A 9 10.88 9.07 -4.07
C PRO A 9 11.74 8.48 -5.18
N THR A 10 13.06 8.54 -4.98
CA THR A 10 14.06 7.99 -5.92
C THR A 10 14.98 6.98 -5.25
N LYS A 11 14.93 6.86 -3.93
CA LYS A 11 15.82 5.96 -3.18
C LYS A 11 15.16 4.61 -2.96
N LYS A 12 15.98 3.55 -3.01
CA LYS A 12 15.52 2.21 -2.65
C LYS A 12 15.48 2.06 -1.13
N ILE A 13 14.42 1.41 -0.66
CA ILE A 13 14.24 1.05 0.75
C ILE A 13 13.80 -0.42 0.82
N GLN A 14 13.93 -1.03 1.98
CA GLN A 14 13.40 -2.37 2.20
C GLN A 14 11.92 -2.30 2.50
N VAL A 15 11.11 -3.02 1.71
CA VAL A 15 9.67 -3.05 1.84
C VAL A 15 9.24 -4.47 2.17
N PRO A 16 8.49 -4.68 3.27
CA PRO A 16 7.90 -5.98 3.54
C PRO A 16 6.73 -6.20 2.59
N VAL A 17 6.77 -7.27 1.82
CA VAL A 17 5.71 -7.59 0.86
C VAL A 17 5.24 -9.02 1.07
N ARG A 18 3.95 -9.25 0.88
CA ARG A 18 3.38 -10.60 0.89
C ARG A 18 3.53 -11.19 -0.50
N THR A 19 4.23 -12.31 -0.58
CA THR A 19 4.46 -13.01 -1.84
C THR A 19 3.95 -14.44 -1.73
N MET A 20 3.36 -14.94 -2.82
CA MET A 20 2.96 -16.33 -2.95
C MET A 20 3.91 -17.00 -3.92
N LEU A 21 4.88 -17.74 -3.38
CA LEU A 21 5.83 -18.47 -4.19
C LEU A 21 5.22 -19.76 -4.71
N LYS A 22 5.70 -20.21 -5.87
CA LYS A 22 5.24 -21.44 -6.51
C LYS A 22 5.36 -22.63 -5.54
N GLY A 23 4.26 -23.38 -5.39
CA GLY A 23 4.20 -24.53 -4.51
C GLY A 23 3.87 -24.22 -3.06
N MET A 24 3.72 -22.95 -2.69
CA MET A 24 3.34 -22.57 -1.33
C MET A 24 1.83 -22.42 -1.20
N LYS A 25 1.29 -22.84 -0.04
CA LYS A 25 -0.15 -22.73 0.26
C LYS A 25 -0.53 -21.40 0.89
N HIS A 26 0.43 -20.71 1.51
CA HIS A 26 0.21 -19.45 2.21
C HIS A 26 1.23 -18.42 1.78
N PRO A 27 0.83 -17.13 1.71
CA PRO A 27 1.79 -16.07 1.41
C PRO A 27 2.83 -15.94 2.53
N VAL A 28 4.02 -15.57 2.16
CA VAL A 28 5.09 -15.23 3.11
C VAL A 28 5.43 -13.75 2.98
N VAL A 29 5.89 -13.15 4.07
CA VAL A 29 6.37 -11.77 4.05
C VAL A 29 7.86 -11.79 3.77
N GLN A 30 8.26 -11.11 2.71
CA GLN A 30 9.67 -10.94 2.33
C GLN A 30 10.02 -9.47 2.32
N LYS A 31 11.27 -9.15 2.61
CA LYS A 31 11.79 -7.79 2.44
C LYS A 31 12.39 -7.66 1.05
N VAL A 32 11.91 -6.70 0.28
CA VAL A 32 12.34 -6.45 -1.09
C VAL A 32 12.84 -5.02 -1.20
N ASP A 33 13.94 -4.81 -1.92
CA ASP A 33 14.47 -3.47 -2.18
C ASP A 33 13.69 -2.83 -3.31
N LEU A 34 12.94 -1.79 -2.99
CA LEU A 34 12.09 -1.07 -3.94
C LEU A 34 12.27 0.44 -3.76
N VAL A 35 12.17 1.17 -4.87
CA VAL A 35 12.14 2.64 -4.80
C VAL A 35 10.88 3.05 -4.06
N GLY A 36 11.05 3.78 -2.94
CA GLY A 36 9.90 4.13 -2.13
C GLY A 36 10.23 5.09 -0.99
N VAL A 37 9.20 5.38 -0.21
CA VAL A 37 9.27 6.24 0.96
C VAL A 37 8.36 5.70 2.05
N GLU A 38 8.87 5.69 3.28
CA GLU A 38 8.14 5.21 4.44
C GLU A 38 7.64 6.37 5.29
N ARG A 39 6.37 6.30 5.69
CA ARG A 39 5.78 7.12 6.76
C ARG A 39 4.94 6.17 7.59
N VAL A 40 5.50 5.70 8.70
CA VAL A 40 4.83 4.69 9.55
C VAL A 40 3.37 5.07 9.77
N PRO A 41 2.40 4.18 9.51
CA PRO A 41 2.52 2.74 9.27
C PRO A 41 2.49 2.34 7.79
N LEU A 42 2.68 3.28 6.87
CA LEU A 42 2.52 3.05 5.43
C LEU A 42 3.83 3.25 4.68
N ILE A 43 3.92 2.56 3.56
CA ILE A 43 5.02 2.71 2.60
C ILE A 43 4.40 2.93 1.23
N ILE A 44 4.86 3.98 0.52
CA ILE A 44 4.59 4.11 -0.91
C ILE A 44 5.85 3.65 -1.64
N HIS A 45 5.68 2.74 -2.61
CA HIS A 45 6.80 2.24 -3.40
C HIS A 45 6.36 1.92 -4.82
N ARG A 46 7.33 1.76 -5.71
CA ARG A 46 7.06 1.27 -7.06
C ARG A 46 6.36 -0.08 -6.99
N SER A 47 5.31 -0.24 -7.77
CA SER A 47 4.65 -1.53 -7.88
C SER A 47 5.51 -2.51 -8.67
N PHE A 48 5.35 -3.78 -8.41
CA PHE A 48 6.10 -4.84 -9.06
C PHE A 48 5.20 -6.01 -9.36
N ASN A 49 5.58 -6.78 -10.38
CA ASN A 49 4.89 -8.01 -10.70
C ASN A 49 5.31 -9.08 -9.68
N ASN A 50 4.35 -9.63 -8.95
CA ASN A 50 4.62 -10.62 -7.90
C ASN A 50 4.86 -12.01 -8.50
N THR A 51 5.89 -12.10 -9.34
CA THR A 51 6.41 -13.35 -9.91
C THR A 51 7.76 -13.64 -9.29
N ASP A 52 8.36 -14.78 -9.62
CA ASP A 52 9.68 -15.18 -9.11
C ASP A 52 10.77 -14.12 -9.38
N GLU A 53 10.60 -13.29 -10.42
CA GLU A 53 11.57 -12.27 -10.80
C GLU A 53 11.28 -10.88 -10.24
N LEU A 54 10.14 -10.64 -9.62
CA LEU A 54 9.74 -9.37 -9.01
C LEU A 54 10.00 -8.15 -9.93
N LYS A 55 9.49 -8.22 -11.16
CA LYS A 55 9.67 -7.13 -12.13
C LYS A 55 8.88 -5.89 -11.75
N ILE A 56 9.52 -4.72 -11.80
CA ILE A 56 8.88 -3.43 -11.56
C ILE A 56 7.88 -3.12 -12.69
N ILE A 57 6.68 -2.70 -12.31
CA ILE A 57 5.67 -2.24 -13.26
C ILE A 57 5.84 -0.73 -13.44
N ARG A 58 6.18 -0.32 -14.66
CA ARG A 58 6.44 1.09 -14.96
C ARG A 58 5.17 1.94 -14.77
N GLY A 59 5.33 3.10 -14.14
CA GLY A 59 4.24 4.05 -13.94
C GLY A 59 3.27 3.72 -12.81
N MET A 60 3.43 2.59 -12.14
CA MET A 60 2.54 2.17 -11.07
C MET A 60 3.18 2.31 -9.70
N TRP A 61 2.41 2.80 -8.75
CA TRP A 61 2.81 2.97 -7.36
C TRP A 61 1.86 2.19 -6.45
N GLN A 62 2.38 1.69 -5.36
CA GLN A 62 1.65 0.84 -4.43
C GLN A 62 1.77 1.37 -3.01
N ILE A 63 0.68 1.24 -2.24
CA ILE A 63 0.70 1.46 -0.79
C ILE A 63 0.77 0.10 -0.11
N THR A 64 1.78 -0.09 0.72
CA THR A 64 1.94 -1.31 1.52
C THR A 64 1.86 -0.97 3.01
N HIS A 65 1.15 -1.77 3.77
CA HIS A 65 1.08 -1.65 5.23
C HIS A 65 2.35 -2.24 5.84
N LEU A 66 3.10 -1.42 6.58
CA LEU A 66 4.42 -1.79 7.10
C LEU A 66 4.39 -3.04 7.98
N PHE A 67 3.41 -3.13 8.89
CA PHE A 67 3.40 -4.19 9.91
C PHE A 67 2.91 -5.54 9.41
N THR A 68 2.17 -5.58 8.31
CA THR A 68 1.56 -6.81 7.79
C THR A 68 2.04 -7.18 6.38
N GLY A 69 2.65 -6.24 5.66
CA GLY A 69 3.01 -6.44 4.26
C GLY A 69 1.81 -6.42 3.31
N TYR A 70 0.62 -6.05 3.78
CA TYR A 70 -0.57 -5.99 2.94
C TYR A 70 -0.45 -4.92 1.87
N ASN A 71 -0.81 -5.30 0.65
CA ASN A 71 -1.02 -4.37 -0.46
C ASN A 71 -2.37 -3.67 -0.27
N ILE A 72 -2.36 -2.39 0.07
CA ILE A 72 -3.58 -1.60 0.26
C ILE A 72 -4.15 -1.18 -1.08
N GLY A 73 -3.31 -0.90 -2.07
CA GLY A 73 -3.77 -0.52 -3.40
C GLY A 73 -2.61 -0.19 -4.34
N ILE A 74 -2.90 -0.25 -5.64
CA ILE A 74 -1.97 0.08 -6.71
C ILE A 74 -2.59 1.20 -7.54
N PHE A 75 -1.80 2.22 -7.83
CA PHE A 75 -2.28 3.46 -8.44
C PHE A 75 -1.40 3.86 -9.62
N GLY A 76 -2.01 4.51 -10.61
CA GLY A 76 -1.34 4.90 -11.85
C GLY A 76 -0.46 6.14 -11.77
N SER A 77 -0.45 6.84 -10.64
CA SER A 77 0.46 7.97 -10.42
C SER A 77 0.87 8.07 -8.96
N TYR A 78 2.05 8.63 -8.73
CA TYR A 78 2.50 8.90 -7.36
C TYR A 78 1.57 9.92 -6.66
N LYS A 79 1.14 10.93 -7.38
CA LYS A 79 0.27 11.98 -6.83
C LYS A 79 -1.04 11.40 -6.29
N TYR A 80 -1.67 10.53 -7.05
CA TYR A 80 -2.89 9.84 -6.65
C TYR A 80 -2.64 8.93 -5.44
N CYS A 81 -1.59 8.11 -5.52
CA CYS A 81 -1.18 7.21 -4.44
C CYS A 81 -0.92 7.97 -3.14
N ARG A 82 -0.21 9.09 -3.23
CA ARG A 82 0.10 9.96 -2.08
C ARG A 82 -1.17 10.51 -1.43
N ALA A 83 -2.13 10.95 -2.21
CA ALA A 83 -3.38 11.48 -1.67
C ALA A 83 -4.13 10.43 -0.85
N VAL A 84 -4.23 9.21 -1.38
CA VAL A 84 -4.84 8.09 -0.67
C VAL A 84 -4.07 7.75 0.60
N ALA A 85 -2.75 7.67 0.52
CA ALA A 85 -1.91 7.32 1.66
C ALA A 85 -2.00 8.38 2.77
N ASN A 86 -1.99 9.66 2.42
CA ASN A 86 -2.12 10.73 3.41
C ASN A 86 -3.46 10.66 4.16
N ASP A 87 -4.55 10.34 3.46
CA ASP A 87 -5.84 10.14 4.10
C ASP A 87 -5.83 8.95 5.06
N LEU A 88 -5.12 7.88 4.69
CA LEU A 88 -5.03 6.68 5.53
C LEU A 88 -4.14 6.85 6.76
N LEU A 89 -3.26 7.85 6.79
CA LEU A 89 -2.43 8.10 7.96
C LEU A 89 -3.24 8.50 9.20
N ASP A 90 -4.49 8.91 9.01
CA ASP A 90 -5.40 9.25 10.11
C ASP A 90 -6.17 8.03 10.64
N GLU A 91 -5.97 6.84 10.07
CA GLU A 91 -6.68 5.63 10.49
C GLU A 91 -5.96 4.95 11.67
N PRO A 92 -6.55 4.96 12.90
CA PRO A 92 -5.86 4.44 14.08
C PRO A 92 -5.50 2.95 14.01
N LEU A 93 -6.34 2.14 13.36
CA LEU A 93 -6.13 0.69 13.29
C LEU A 93 -4.87 0.31 12.52
N LEU A 94 -4.44 1.15 11.58
CA LEU A 94 -3.22 0.89 10.81
C LEU A 94 -1.95 0.97 11.65
N TYR A 95 -2.03 1.59 12.83
CA TYR A 95 -0.88 1.69 13.76
C TYR A 95 -0.72 0.47 14.67
N PHE A 96 -1.65 -0.49 14.61
CA PHE A 96 -1.53 -1.70 15.39
C PHE A 96 -0.41 -2.58 14.80
N PRO A 97 0.42 -3.20 15.67
CA PRO A 97 1.62 -3.91 15.22
C PRO A 97 1.35 -5.26 14.55
N SER A 98 0.13 -5.77 14.60
CA SER A 98 -0.18 -7.07 14.00
C SER A 98 -1.60 -7.11 13.43
N GLN A 99 -1.79 -7.99 12.44
CA GLN A 99 -3.11 -8.24 11.87
C GLN A 99 -4.09 -8.77 12.91
N ALA A 100 -3.62 -9.64 13.81
CA ALA A 100 -4.48 -10.22 14.85
C ALA A 100 -5.06 -9.13 15.76
N MET A 101 -4.27 -8.14 16.14
CA MET A 101 -4.73 -7.03 16.97
C MET A 101 -5.74 -6.16 16.22
N MET A 102 -5.51 -5.90 14.94
CA MET A 102 -6.47 -5.15 14.12
C MET A 102 -7.81 -5.89 14.01
N MET A 103 -7.76 -7.19 13.74
CA MET A 103 -8.96 -8.01 13.57
C MET A 103 -9.78 -8.15 14.86
N ALA A 104 -9.12 -8.06 16.01
CA ALA A 104 -9.79 -8.11 17.31
C ALA A 104 -10.50 -6.80 17.67
N HIS A 105 -10.22 -5.73 16.95
CA HIS A 105 -10.83 -4.42 17.21
C HIS A 105 -12.21 -4.34 16.59
N GLU A 106 -13.14 -3.67 17.26
CA GLU A 106 -14.53 -3.50 16.80
C GLU A 106 -14.61 -2.71 15.47
N GLY A 107 -13.65 -1.83 15.20
CA GLY A 107 -13.59 -1.05 13.97
C GLY A 107 -13.02 -1.79 12.76
N TRP A 108 -12.65 -3.07 12.89
CA TRP A 108 -12.01 -3.84 11.82
C TRP A 108 -12.88 -3.92 10.55
N LYS A 109 -14.18 -4.15 10.72
CA LYS A 109 -15.10 -4.25 9.57
C LYS A 109 -15.18 -2.93 8.81
N ASP A 110 -15.25 -1.81 9.53
CA ASP A 110 -15.32 -0.49 8.91
C ASP A 110 -14.04 -0.16 8.15
N LEU A 111 -12.89 -0.53 8.70
CA LEU A 111 -11.62 -0.39 7.99
C LEU A 111 -11.62 -1.21 6.70
N GLY A 112 -12.07 -2.47 6.76
CA GLY A 112 -12.16 -3.33 5.58
C GLY A 112 -13.04 -2.72 4.47
N ILE A 113 -14.18 -2.17 4.84
CA ILE A 113 -15.08 -1.48 3.90
C ILE A 113 -14.39 -0.27 3.29
N ARG A 114 -13.71 0.53 4.09
CA ARG A 114 -12.98 1.72 3.62
C ARG A 114 -11.88 1.35 2.62
N LEU A 115 -11.08 0.32 2.93
CA LEU A 115 -10.01 -0.13 2.03
C LEU A 115 -10.56 -0.71 0.73
N ALA A 116 -11.65 -1.46 0.80
CA ALA A 116 -12.33 -1.97 -0.39
C ALA A 116 -12.86 -0.81 -1.27
N GLY A 117 -13.44 0.21 -0.65
CA GLY A 117 -13.90 1.42 -1.34
C GLY A 117 -12.78 2.14 -2.09
N ILE A 118 -11.60 2.24 -1.50
CA ILE A 118 -10.43 2.84 -2.15
C ILE A 118 -10.03 2.05 -3.39
N ARG A 119 -10.01 0.71 -3.31
CA ARG A 119 -9.72 -0.15 -4.47
C ARG A 119 -10.74 0.03 -5.56
N ASP A 120 -12.03 0.08 -5.21
CA ASP A 120 -13.12 0.26 -6.17
C ASP A 120 -13.01 1.62 -6.86
N GLU A 121 -12.71 2.69 -6.14
CA GLU A 121 -12.50 4.01 -6.72
C GLU A 121 -11.35 4.00 -7.75
N HIS A 122 -10.29 3.26 -7.48
CA HIS A 122 -9.19 3.10 -8.42
C HIS A 122 -9.65 2.44 -9.73
N TRP A 123 -10.46 1.38 -9.64
CA TRP A 123 -10.96 0.67 -10.81
C TRP A 123 -11.96 1.48 -11.64
N TYR A 124 -12.85 2.22 -10.97
CA TYR A 124 -13.93 2.95 -11.64
C TYR A 124 -13.51 4.30 -12.21
N LEU A 125 -12.29 4.74 -11.98
CA LEU A 125 -11.74 5.96 -12.55
C LEU A 125 -12.48 7.26 -12.15
N GLY A 126 -13.49 7.20 -11.31
CA GLY A 126 -14.36 8.32 -10.98
C GLY A 126 -14.48 8.65 -9.50
N GLY A 127 -13.71 8.02 -8.64
CA GLY A 127 -13.78 8.27 -7.21
C GLY A 127 -13.21 9.62 -6.79
N LYS A 128 -13.23 9.89 -5.49
CA LYS A 128 -12.79 11.18 -4.94
C LYS A 128 -11.33 11.52 -5.25
N TYR A 129 -10.51 10.53 -5.62
CA TYR A 129 -9.10 10.73 -5.96
C TYR A 129 -8.86 10.92 -7.45
N SER A 130 -9.89 10.88 -8.28
CA SER A 130 -9.75 10.97 -9.74
C SER A 130 -9.01 12.24 -10.20
N ARG A 131 -9.17 13.35 -9.47
CA ARG A 131 -8.49 14.62 -9.75
C ARG A 131 -6.96 14.55 -9.68
N PHE A 132 -6.40 13.49 -9.08
CA PHE A 132 -4.95 13.30 -8.95
C PHE A 132 -4.37 12.40 -10.04
N ARG A 133 -5.18 11.99 -11.00
CA ARG A 133 -4.70 11.14 -12.10
C ARG A 133 -3.96 11.99 -13.14
N ASP A 134 -2.91 11.43 -13.66
CA ASP A 134 -2.14 12.04 -14.74
C ASP A 134 -2.68 11.63 -16.10
#